data_3563013c2b9eae40385c8f6077bea079
#
_entry.id   3563013c2b9eae40385c8f6077bea079
#
_cell.length_a   1.000
_cell.length_b   1.000
_cell.length_c   1.000
_cell.angle_alpha   90.00
_cell.angle_beta   90.00
_cell.angle_gamma   90.00
#
_symmetry.space_group_name_H-M   'P 1'
#
loop_
_entity.id
_entity.type
_entity.pdbx_description
1 polymer ?
#
loop_
_entity_poly.entity_id
_entity_poly.type
_entity_poly.pdbx_seq_one_letter_code
_entity_poly.pdbx_strand_id
1 'polypeptide(L)'
;MVTSPFLRRRRPRALALALPLLITACSSGDDSASVDTPSTPLTSGTVTQVAPSPHDVTLSGLEIASGGSADGAPTPLVDLVEIRSGGPPPDGIPSIDEPAFVPAADVDFLADNEPILAVDIDGDVRAYPVQILMWHEIVNDTVGDIPVAVTYCPLCNSAVAYDRRIDDRIMEFGTSGLLWNSALVMYDRQTETLWSHFTGQGIVGELTGVELDTFAVATVPWQVWRDANPDGLVLSRDTGFDRDYGRNPYPGYDDVNNEPFLFEGEVDGRYTAMTRIAGVERDGEALGVPLVTLRAERVVAADLAGTELVFFWEPGTASALDAGDVAGGDDIGATGVFIPRAGGQALTFSAGHGGFVDDQTGSTWNLLGKAVAGPLAGTKLEAVPHVDTFWFAWSAFRPDSAIIGE
;
A
#
# COMPACT_ATOMS: atom_id res chain seq x y z
N MET A 1 38.85 47.74 -15.52
CA MET A 1 38.80 47.71 -16.99
C MET A 1 39.45 46.41 -17.44
N VAL A 2 38.67 45.40 -17.78
CA VAL A 2 38.97 44.37 -18.81
C VAL A 2 37.65 43.63 -19.02
N THR A 3 37.12 43.74 -20.20
CA THR A 3 35.88 43.18 -20.71
C THR A 3 36.09 41.75 -21.19
N SER A 4 35.22 40.84 -20.85
CA SER A 4 35.17 39.46 -21.36
C SER A 4 34.01 39.28 -22.33
N PRO A 5 34.17 38.59 -23.47
CA PRO A 5 33.10 38.49 -24.48
C PRO A 5 32.26 37.23 -24.31
N PHE A 6 30.97 37.39 -24.52
CA PHE A 6 29.93 36.35 -24.64
C PHE A 6 30.17 35.46 -25.86
N LEU A 7 30.23 34.12 -25.63
CA LEU A 7 30.15 33.12 -26.69
C LEU A 7 28.75 32.50 -26.71
N ARG A 8 27.97 32.87 -27.73
CA ARG A 8 26.69 32.23 -28.09
C ARG A 8 26.95 30.86 -28.70
N ARG A 9 26.52 29.79 -28.09
CA ARG A 9 26.41 28.46 -28.71
C ARG A 9 25.10 28.33 -29.47
N ARG A 10 25.20 28.03 -30.77
CA ARG A 10 24.09 27.70 -31.68
C ARG A 10 23.62 26.28 -31.43
N ARG A 11 22.30 26.06 -31.34
CA ARG A 11 21.66 24.75 -31.35
C ARG A 11 21.62 24.17 -32.77
N PRO A 12 21.87 22.86 -32.97
CA PRO A 12 21.59 22.21 -34.26
C PRO A 12 20.10 21.88 -34.39
N ARG A 13 19.56 22.12 -35.61
CA ARG A 13 18.23 21.72 -36.03
C ARG A 13 18.19 20.22 -36.28
N ALA A 14 17.22 19.50 -35.68
CA ALA A 14 16.90 18.12 -36.02
C ALA A 14 16.16 18.08 -37.36
N LEU A 15 16.63 17.22 -38.24
CA LEU A 15 16.08 16.92 -39.55
C LEU A 15 15.13 15.73 -39.39
N ALA A 16 13.85 15.94 -39.69
CA ALA A 16 12.85 14.87 -39.69
C ALA A 16 12.94 14.11 -41.02
N LEU A 17 13.26 12.81 -40.94
CA LEU A 17 13.12 11.86 -42.03
C LEU A 17 11.75 11.18 -41.98
N ALA A 18 10.93 11.42 -42.99
CA ALA A 18 9.70 10.68 -43.23
C ALA A 18 10.01 9.42 -44.02
N LEU A 19 9.56 8.27 -43.56
CA LEU A 19 9.62 7.00 -44.29
C LEU A 19 8.19 6.63 -44.76
N PRO A 20 7.96 6.25 -46.01
CA PRO A 20 6.64 5.90 -46.48
C PRO A 20 6.29 4.43 -46.20
N LEU A 21 5.05 4.21 -45.76
CA LEU A 21 4.44 2.90 -45.62
C LEU A 21 4.13 2.33 -47.01
N LEU A 22 4.69 1.16 -47.31
CA LEU A 22 4.27 0.33 -48.46
C LEU A 22 3.22 -0.68 -47.97
N ILE A 23 2.01 -0.52 -48.49
CA ILE A 23 0.90 -1.46 -48.37
C ILE A 23 1.05 -2.48 -49.49
N THR A 24 1.27 -3.74 -49.18
CA THR A 24 1.19 -4.84 -50.14
C THR A 24 -0.08 -5.64 -49.87
N ALA A 25 -1.05 -5.52 -50.76
CA ALA A 25 -2.22 -6.38 -50.79
C ALA A 25 -1.87 -7.66 -51.56
N CYS A 26 -2.20 -8.80 -50.98
CA CYS A 26 -2.33 -10.06 -51.74
C CYS A 26 -3.72 -10.63 -51.51
N SER A 27 -4.42 -10.78 -52.59
CA SER A 27 -5.74 -11.39 -52.73
C SER A 27 -5.62 -12.87 -53.05
N SER A 28 -6.72 -13.52 -52.79
CA SER A 28 -7.29 -14.73 -53.46
C SER A 28 -7.12 -16.08 -52.78
N GLY A 29 -8.27 -16.72 -52.61
CA GLY A 29 -8.45 -18.13 -52.37
C GLY A 29 -9.82 -18.45 -51.78
N ASP A 30 -10.88 -18.45 -52.58
CA ASP A 30 -12.19 -19.05 -52.28
C ASP A 30 -12.03 -20.53 -52.01
N ASP A 31 -12.66 -21.04 -50.95
CA ASP A 31 -13.29 -22.35 -50.96
C ASP A 31 -14.49 -22.40 -50.01
N SER A 32 -15.65 -22.51 -50.68
CA SER A 32 -16.99 -22.61 -50.07
C SER A 32 -17.23 -24.01 -49.56
N ALA A 33 -17.54 -24.17 -48.31
CA ALA A 33 -18.28 -25.33 -47.82
C ALA A 33 -19.46 -24.85 -46.99
N SER A 34 -20.62 -24.85 -47.58
CA SER A 34 -21.92 -24.61 -46.94
C SER A 34 -22.30 -25.81 -46.08
N VAL A 35 -22.51 -25.57 -44.79
CA VAL A 35 -23.23 -26.49 -43.90
C VAL A 35 -24.53 -25.81 -43.51
N ASP A 36 -25.63 -26.31 -44.07
CA ASP A 36 -26.98 -25.92 -43.67
C ASP A 36 -27.28 -26.40 -42.24
N THR A 37 -27.55 -25.48 -41.34
CA THR A 37 -28.16 -25.78 -40.05
C THR A 37 -29.55 -25.14 -40.02
N PRO A 38 -30.62 -25.86 -39.66
CA PRO A 38 -31.98 -25.33 -39.69
C PRO A 38 -32.20 -24.34 -38.55
N SER A 39 -32.58 -23.11 -38.90
CA SER A 39 -33.01 -22.05 -37.98
C SER A 39 -34.38 -22.38 -37.43
N THR A 40 -34.45 -22.70 -36.15
CA THR A 40 -35.70 -22.72 -35.39
C THR A 40 -35.90 -21.30 -34.84
N PRO A 41 -37.08 -20.65 -35.00
CA PRO A 41 -37.31 -19.34 -34.44
C PRO A 41 -37.48 -19.44 -32.93
N LEU A 42 -36.57 -18.81 -32.18
CA LEU A 42 -36.74 -18.59 -30.76
C LEU A 42 -37.89 -17.60 -30.52
N THR A 43 -38.96 -18.07 -29.95
CA THR A 43 -40.04 -17.26 -29.40
C THR A 43 -39.47 -16.31 -28.34
N SER A 44 -39.69 -15.02 -28.56
CA SER A 44 -39.41 -13.94 -27.59
C SER A 44 -40.23 -14.15 -26.31
N GLY A 45 -39.69 -14.91 -25.38
CA GLY A 45 -40.16 -14.91 -24.02
C GLY A 45 -39.55 -13.68 -23.32
N THR A 46 -40.42 -12.82 -22.81
CA THR A 46 -40.05 -11.72 -21.92
C THR A 46 -39.41 -12.34 -20.67
N VAL A 47 -38.06 -12.35 -20.62
CA VAL A 47 -37.35 -12.69 -19.39
C VAL A 47 -37.59 -11.53 -18.45
N THR A 48 -38.53 -11.70 -17.52
CA THR A 48 -38.64 -10.83 -16.36
C THR A 48 -37.35 -11.05 -15.58
N GLN A 49 -36.41 -10.09 -15.66
CA GLN A 49 -35.28 -10.04 -14.74
C GLN A 49 -35.88 -9.87 -13.35
N VAL A 50 -35.97 -10.97 -12.61
CA VAL A 50 -36.12 -10.91 -11.16
C VAL A 50 -34.83 -10.30 -10.67
N ALA A 51 -34.87 -9.12 -10.09
CA ALA A 51 -33.75 -8.53 -9.39
C ALA A 51 -33.22 -9.59 -8.42
N PRO A 52 -31.91 -9.90 -8.43
CA PRO A 52 -31.35 -10.86 -7.49
C PRO A 52 -31.74 -10.42 -6.07
N SER A 53 -32.19 -11.38 -5.28
CA SER A 53 -32.42 -11.16 -3.86
C SER A 53 -31.14 -10.58 -3.28
N PRO A 54 -31.18 -9.56 -2.39
CA PRO A 54 -29.98 -9.03 -1.75
C PRO A 54 -29.20 -10.09 -0.95
N HIS A 55 -29.66 -11.32 -0.91
CA HIS A 55 -29.10 -12.45 -0.19
C HIS A 55 -28.28 -13.44 -1.05
N ASP A 56 -28.20 -13.23 -2.38
CA ASP A 56 -27.50 -14.13 -3.31
C ASP A 56 -26.45 -13.34 -4.14
N VAL A 57 -25.49 -12.71 -3.48
CA VAL A 57 -24.43 -12.00 -4.19
C VAL A 57 -23.20 -12.89 -4.27
N THR A 58 -22.97 -13.52 -5.42
CA THR A 58 -21.69 -14.10 -5.75
C THR A 58 -20.74 -12.96 -6.16
N LEU A 59 -19.95 -12.47 -5.19
CA LEU A 59 -18.95 -11.45 -5.45
C LEU A 59 -17.67 -12.13 -5.96
N SER A 60 -17.27 -11.82 -7.20
CA SER A 60 -16.02 -12.29 -7.83
C SER A 60 -15.76 -13.81 -7.76
N GLY A 61 -16.79 -14.64 -7.66
CA GLY A 61 -16.65 -16.10 -7.60
C GLY A 61 -16.50 -16.68 -6.19
N LEU A 62 -16.50 -15.85 -5.14
CA LEU A 62 -16.63 -16.28 -3.76
C LEU A 62 -18.11 -16.51 -3.42
N GLU A 63 -18.43 -17.64 -2.83
CA GLU A 63 -19.76 -17.89 -2.24
C GLU A 63 -19.83 -17.23 -0.87
N ILE A 64 -20.09 -15.92 -0.85
CA ILE A 64 -20.21 -15.20 0.40
C ILE A 64 -21.62 -15.38 0.93
N ALA A 65 -21.75 -15.99 2.08
CA ALA A 65 -23.00 -15.98 2.83
C ALA A 65 -23.33 -14.53 3.20
N SER A 66 -24.18 -13.88 2.39
CA SER A 66 -24.66 -12.54 2.69
C SER A 66 -25.46 -12.59 3.99
N GLY A 67 -24.95 -11.93 5.02
CA GLY A 67 -25.53 -11.91 6.34
C GLY A 67 -26.98 -11.46 6.37
N GLY A 68 -27.71 -11.94 7.32
CA GLY A 68 -29.14 -11.65 7.50
C GLY A 68 -30.07 -12.70 6.93
N SER A 69 -29.54 -13.85 6.48
CA SER A 69 -30.36 -15.01 6.17
C SER A 69 -30.86 -15.70 7.44
N ALA A 70 -31.86 -16.59 7.27
CA ALA A 70 -32.39 -17.40 8.34
C ALA A 70 -31.36 -18.27 9.11
N ASP A 71 -30.13 -18.32 8.66
CA ASP A 71 -29.03 -19.13 9.18
C ASP A 71 -28.12 -18.42 10.19
N GLY A 72 -28.41 -17.15 10.53
CA GLY A 72 -27.72 -16.43 11.62
C GLY A 72 -26.37 -15.79 11.27
N ALA A 73 -26.03 -15.67 9.97
CA ALA A 73 -24.83 -14.95 9.53
C ALA A 73 -24.90 -13.45 9.92
N PRO A 74 -23.80 -12.80 10.29
CA PRO A 74 -23.78 -11.39 10.63
C PRO A 74 -24.22 -10.50 9.45
N THR A 75 -24.83 -9.35 9.77
CA THR A 75 -25.18 -8.35 8.76
C THR A 75 -23.89 -7.68 8.24
N PRO A 76 -23.71 -7.54 6.90
CA PRO A 76 -22.59 -6.79 6.35
C PRO A 76 -22.46 -5.40 6.97
N LEU A 77 -21.22 -4.95 7.20
CA LEU A 77 -20.94 -3.61 7.74
C LEU A 77 -20.97 -2.53 6.67
N VAL A 78 -20.94 -2.92 5.41
CA VAL A 78 -20.91 -2.02 4.25
C VAL A 78 -22.03 -2.38 3.30
N ASP A 79 -22.52 -1.40 2.53
CA ASP A 79 -23.46 -1.70 1.45
C ASP A 79 -22.70 -2.47 0.34
N LEU A 80 -23.23 -3.65 -0.02
CA LEU A 80 -22.60 -4.49 -1.03
C LEU A 80 -22.46 -3.81 -2.39
N VAL A 81 -23.30 -2.79 -2.67
CA VAL A 81 -23.19 -2.00 -3.90
C VAL A 81 -21.96 -1.09 -3.93
N GLU A 82 -21.34 -0.82 -2.78
CA GLU A 82 -20.10 -0.05 -2.69
C GLU A 82 -18.85 -0.92 -2.97
N ILE A 83 -18.98 -2.24 -2.88
CA ILE A 83 -17.91 -3.17 -3.20
C ILE A 83 -17.86 -3.35 -4.72
N ARG A 84 -16.71 -3.02 -5.33
CA ARG A 84 -16.51 -3.03 -6.78
C ARG A 84 -15.52 -4.11 -7.19
N SER A 85 -15.75 -4.70 -8.36
CA SER A 85 -14.73 -5.57 -8.95
C SER A 85 -13.57 -4.74 -9.49
N GLY A 86 -12.36 -5.07 -9.05
CA GLY A 86 -11.10 -4.52 -9.60
C GLY A 86 -10.66 -5.22 -10.90
N GLY A 87 -11.36 -6.30 -11.29
CA GLY A 87 -11.12 -7.05 -12.53
C GLY A 87 -10.57 -8.47 -12.29
N PRO A 88 -9.49 -8.69 -11.53
CA PRO A 88 -8.99 -10.02 -11.24
C PRO A 88 -10.01 -10.86 -10.45
N PRO A 89 -10.07 -12.20 -10.65
CA PRO A 89 -10.80 -13.08 -9.76
C PRO A 89 -10.06 -13.24 -8.41
N PRO A 90 -10.66 -13.90 -7.40
CA PRO A 90 -9.95 -14.26 -6.18
C PRO A 90 -8.62 -14.95 -6.48
N ASP A 91 -7.56 -14.53 -5.78
CA ASP A 91 -6.16 -14.92 -6.01
C ASP A 91 -5.64 -14.69 -7.46
N GLY A 92 -6.36 -13.88 -8.25
CA GLY A 92 -5.88 -13.44 -9.57
C GLY A 92 -4.63 -12.56 -9.49
N ILE A 93 -4.46 -11.88 -8.35
CA ILE A 93 -3.20 -11.34 -7.85
C ILE A 93 -2.77 -12.31 -6.74
N PRO A 94 -1.82 -13.24 -6.98
CA PRO A 94 -1.54 -14.30 -6.03
C PRO A 94 -0.80 -13.76 -4.80
N SER A 95 -1.34 -13.99 -3.60
CA SER A 95 -0.59 -13.77 -2.37
C SER A 95 0.62 -14.69 -2.25
N ILE A 96 1.62 -14.28 -1.44
CA ILE A 96 2.78 -15.11 -1.13
C ILE A 96 2.51 -15.81 0.19
N ASP A 97 2.31 -17.14 0.15
CA ASP A 97 1.93 -17.94 1.32
C ASP A 97 3.12 -18.69 1.91
N GLU A 98 4.16 -18.92 1.13
CA GLU A 98 5.42 -19.54 1.54
C GLU A 98 6.60 -18.58 1.21
N PRO A 99 6.74 -17.46 1.95
CA PRO A 99 7.73 -16.44 1.63
C PRO A 99 9.16 -16.96 1.86
N ALA A 100 10.02 -16.76 0.85
CA ALA A 100 11.45 -17.04 0.95
C ALA A 100 12.22 -15.76 1.25
N PHE A 101 13.14 -15.83 2.21
CA PHE A 101 13.96 -14.70 2.65
C PHE A 101 15.44 -14.91 2.38
N VAL A 102 16.14 -13.81 2.15
CA VAL A 102 17.60 -13.77 2.03
C VAL A 102 18.18 -12.78 3.04
N PRO A 103 19.42 -12.98 3.51
CA PRO A 103 20.10 -11.98 4.33
C PRO A 103 20.23 -10.63 3.61
N ALA A 104 20.15 -9.53 4.33
CA ALA A 104 20.32 -8.18 3.77
C ALA A 104 21.62 -8.01 2.97
N ALA A 105 22.68 -8.71 3.39
CA ALA A 105 23.98 -8.67 2.72
C ALA A 105 24.01 -9.34 1.33
N ASP A 106 23.03 -10.22 1.05
CA ASP A 106 22.94 -10.99 -0.21
C ASP A 106 21.97 -10.33 -1.21
N VAL A 107 21.35 -9.19 -0.86
CA VAL A 107 20.43 -8.45 -1.72
C VAL A 107 21.20 -7.60 -2.73
N ASP A 108 21.03 -7.93 -4.00
CA ASP A 108 21.62 -7.22 -5.15
C ASP A 108 20.57 -6.64 -6.12
N PHE A 109 19.29 -6.82 -5.80
CA PHE A 109 18.18 -6.48 -6.69
C PHE A 109 17.41 -5.22 -6.29
N LEU A 110 17.81 -4.54 -5.20
CA LEU A 110 17.21 -3.29 -4.74
C LEU A 110 18.17 -2.12 -4.93
N ALA A 111 17.69 -1.04 -5.50
CA ALA A 111 18.39 0.24 -5.47
C ALA A 111 18.24 0.91 -4.09
N ASP A 112 19.19 1.76 -3.70
CA ASP A 112 19.26 2.37 -2.37
C ASP A 112 17.98 3.15 -1.99
N ASN A 113 17.30 3.77 -2.97
CA ASN A 113 16.10 4.57 -2.78
C ASN A 113 14.78 3.79 -2.91
N GLU A 114 14.81 2.51 -3.26
CA GLU A 114 13.58 1.75 -3.42
C GLU A 114 12.86 1.55 -2.09
N PRO A 115 11.52 1.73 -2.07
CA PRO A 115 10.72 1.54 -0.86
C PRO A 115 10.66 0.06 -0.47
N ILE A 116 10.82 -0.17 0.82
CA ILE A 116 10.55 -1.46 1.47
C ILE A 116 9.59 -1.23 2.63
N LEU A 117 8.82 -2.24 2.99
CA LEU A 117 8.04 -2.27 4.22
C LEU A 117 8.90 -2.90 5.30
N ALA A 118 9.19 -2.12 6.34
CA ALA A 118 9.97 -2.55 7.50
C ALA A 118 9.05 -3.08 8.59
N VAL A 119 9.25 -4.31 9.02
CA VAL A 119 8.55 -4.96 10.13
C VAL A 119 9.57 -5.43 11.15
N ASP A 120 9.33 -5.18 12.43
CA ASP A 120 10.15 -5.64 13.56
C ASP A 120 9.22 -6.13 14.68
N ILE A 121 9.16 -7.43 14.84
CA ILE A 121 8.35 -8.06 15.89
C ILE A 121 9.29 -8.90 16.77
N ASP A 122 9.40 -8.52 18.03
CA ASP A 122 10.24 -9.19 19.03
C ASP A 122 11.73 -9.33 18.62
N GLY A 123 12.22 -8.42 17.74
CA GLY A 123 13.59 -8.42 17.25
C GLY A 123 13.83 -9.30 16.01
N ASP A 124 12.82 -9.98 15.49
CA ASP A 124 12.83 -10.54 14.14
C ASP A 124 12.54 -9.38 13.15
N VAL A 125 13.59 -8.92 12.47
CA VAL A 125 13.54 -7.73 11.64
C VAL A 125 13.53 -8.12 10.17
N ARG A 126 12.44 -7.77 9.47
CA ARG A 126 12.23 -8.12 8.07
C ARG A 126 11.91 -6.92 7.20
N ALA A 127 12.37 -7.01 5.94
CA ALA A 127 12.01 -6.08 4.88
C ALA A 127 11.21 -6.78 3.78
N TYR A 128 10.14 -6.14 3.37
CA TYR A 128 9.29 -6.61 2.27
C TYR A 128 9.37 -5.56 1.15
N PRO A 129 10.12 -5.81 0.06
CA PRO A 129 10.27 -4.85 -1.03
C PRO A 129 8.94 -4.52 -1.69
N VAL A 130 8.59 -3.24 -1.78
CA VAL A 130 7.34 -2.80 -2.41
C VAL A 130 7.27 -3.25 -3.87
N GLN A 131 8.41 -3.32 -4.57
CA GLN A 131 8.47 -3.86 -5.94
C GLN A 131 7.93 -5.29 -6.07
N ILE A 132 7.91 -6.08 -4.98
CA ILE A 132 7.34 -7.42 -4.93
C ILE A 132 5.85 -7.33 -4.57
N LEU A 133 5.51 -6.56 -3.52
CA LEU A 133 4.13 -6.45 -3.06
C LEU A 133 3.21 -5.74 -4.06
N MET A 134 3.72 -4.95 -4.98
CA MET A 134 2.93 -4.39 -6.09
C MET A 134 2.32 -5.45 -7.02
N TRP A 135 2.88 -6.68 -7.02
CA TRP A 135 2.44 -7.81 -7.83
C TRP A 135 1.72 -8.90 -7.04
N HIS A 136 1.76 -8.81 -5.70
CA HIS A 136 1.25 -9.85 -4.81
C HIS A 136 0.29 -9.31 -3.74
N GLU A 137 0.40 -8.04 -3.39
CA GLU A 137 -0.41 -7.30 -2.42
C GLU A 137 -0.40 -7.87 -0.99
N ILE A 138 -0.28 -9.18 -0.80
CA ILE A 138 -0.35 -9.88 0.50
C ILE A 138 0.80 -10.88 0.63
N VAL A 139 1.47 -10.88 1.78
CA VAL A 139 2.42 -11.91 2.22
C VAL A 139 1.94 -12.51 3.52
N ASN A 140 1.59 -13.80 3.52
CA ASN A 140 1.28 -14.56 4.72
C ASN A 140 2.59 -15.12 5.31
N ASP A 141 3.07 -14.52 6.39
CA ASP A 141 4.37 -14.83 6.99
C ASP A 141 4.23 -15.22 8.46
N THR A 142 5.37 -15.52 9.11
CA THR A 142 5.53 -15.66 10.55
C THR A 142 6.76 -14.88 10.97
N VAL A 143 6.59 -13.84 11.78
CA VAL A 143 7.65 -12.94 12.25
C VAL A 143 7.67 -12.96 13.76
N GLY A 144 8.82 -13.24 14.38
CA GLY A 144 8.93 -13.37 15.84
C GLY A 144 7.98 -14.42 16.44
N ASP A 145 7.80 -15.55 15.74
CA ASP A 145 6.84 -16.61 16.08
C ASP A 145 5.35 -16.19 16.00
N ILE A 146 5.05 -15.01 15.48
CA ILE A 146 3.69 -14.50 15.29
C ILE A 146 3.29 -14.63 13.83
N PRO A 147 2.17 -15.31 13.50
CA PRO A 147 1.61 -15.31 12.14
C PRO A 147 1.15 -13.91 11.75
N VAL A 148 1.70 -13.37 10.65
CA VAL A 148 1.47 -11.98 10.20
C VAL A 148 1.06 -11.96 8.73
N ALA A 149 0.08 -11.13 8.38
CA ALA A 149 -0.18 -10.73 7.00
C ALA A 149 0.45 -9.35 6.77
N VAL A 150 1.50 -9.28 5.95
CA VAL A 150 2.08 -8.01 5.51
C VAL A 150 1.46 -7.65 4.17
N THR A 151 0.82 -6.47 4.10
CA THR A 151 -0.03 -6.12 2.97
C THR A 151 0.34 -4.76 2.38
N TYR A 152 0.14 -4.61 1.07
CA TYR A 152 0.30 -3.34 0.37
C TYR A 152 -0.78 -3.21 -0.69
N CYS A 153 -1.52 -2.11 -0.65
CA CYS A 153 -2.50 -1.75 -1.67
C CYS A 153 -1.93 -0.62 -2.55
N PRO A 154 -1.57 -0.87 -3.81
CA PRO A 154 -1.05 0.17 -4.69
C PRO A 154 -2.03 1.30 -4.95
N LEU A 155 -3.33 1.00 -5.04
CA LEU A 155 -4.35 1.99 -5.41
C LEU A 155 -4.57 3.05 -4.32
N CYS A 156 -4.49 2.71 -3.05
CA CYS A 156 -4.54 3.67 -1.96
C CYS A 156 -3.15 3.99 -1.37
N ASN A 157 -2.09 3.39 -1.90
CA ASN A 157 -0.70 3.53 -1.45
C ASN A 157 -0.56 3.27 0.05
N SER A 158 -1.20 2.24 0.57
CA SER A 158 -1.16 1.91 2.00
C SER A 158 -0.54 0.56 2.27
N ALA A 159 0.24 0.48 3.34
CA ALA A 159 0.83 -0.73 3.86
C ALA A 159 0.38 -0.97 5.29
N VAL A 160 -0.04 -2.18 5.61
CA VAL A 160 -0.44 -2.57 6.96
C VAL A 160 0.05 -4.00 7.23
N ALA A 161 0.38 -4.29 8.49
CA ALA A 161 0.65 -5.65 8.93
C ALA A 161 -0.36 -6.06 10.01
N TYR A 162 -0.93 -7.24 9.85
CA TYR A 162 -1.98 -7.77 10.72
C TYR A 162 -1.56 -9.08 11.39
N ASP A 163 -1.95 -9.25 12.65
CA ASP A 163 -1.95 -10.56 13.28
C ASP A 163 -3.00 -11.45 12.62
N ARG A 164 -2.58 -12.63 12.13
CA ARG A 164 -3.49 -13.56 11.44
C ARG A 164 -4.23 -14.50 12.40
N ARG A 165 -4.01 -14.37 13.71
CA ARG A 165 -4.67 -15.22 14.72
C ARG A 165 -6.04 -14.64 15.05
N ILE A 166 -7.08 -15.45 14.90
CA ILE A 166 -8.44 -15.15 15.32
C ILE A 166 -8.90 -16.34 16.16
N ASP A 167 -9.11 -16.14 17.46
CA ASP A 167 -9.38 -17.20 18.44
C ASP A 167 -8.26 -18.26 18.42
N ASP A 168 -8.59 -19.50 18.09
CA ASP A 168 -7.66 -20.64 17.99
C ASP A 168 -7.25 -20.95 16.55
N ARG A 169 -7.61 -20.09 15.58
CA ARG A 169 -7.35 -20.26 14.15
C ARG A 169 -6.25 -19.30 13.69
N ILE A 170 -5.42 -19.76 12.75
CA ILE A 170 -4.52 -18.90 11.97
C ILE A 170 -5.14 -18.74 10.59
N MET A 171 -5.46 -17.50 10.26
CA MET A 171 -6.08 -17.19 8.97
C MET A 171 -5.02 -17.07 7.87
N GLU A 172 -5.40 -17.37 6.64
CA GLU A 172 -4.60 -17.22 5.45
C GLU A 172 -5.32 -16.28 4.49
N PHE A 173 -4.72 -15.11 4.26
CA PHE A 173 -5.35 -14.05 3.48
C PHE A 173 -4.97 -14.12 2.00
N GLY A 174 -5.95 -13.90 1.14
CA GLY A 174 -5.81 -13.77 -0.29
C GLY A 174 -6.43 -12.47 -0.82
N THR A 175 -6.12 -12.13 -2.07
CA THR A 175 -6.75 -11.02 -2.77
C THR A 175 -8.11 -11.46 -3.29
N SER A 176 -9.17 -10.74 -2.97
CA SER A 176 -10.51 -11.07 -3.46
C SER A 176 -10.76 -10.61 -4.89
N GLY A 177 -9.94 -9.72 -5.42
CA GLY A 177 -10.18 -8.99 -6.66
C GLY A 177 -11.23 -7.90 -6.54
N LEU A 178 -11.67 -7.60 -5.31
CA LEU A 178 -12.65 -6.57 -4.98
C LEU A 178 -11.99 -5.35 -4.35
N LEU A 179 -12.67 -4.22 -4.49
CA LEU A 179 -12.27 -2.93 -3.92
C LEU A 179 -13.45 -2.32 -3.16
N TRP A 180 -13.15 -1.67 -2.05
CA TRP A 180 -14.06 -0.78 -1.34
C TRP A 180 -13.37 0.56 -1.11
N ASN A 181 -14.00 1.66 -1.56
CA ASN A 181 -13.36 2.99 -1.60
C ASN A 181 -12.00 2.98 -2.31
N SER A 182 -11.87 2.23 -3.42
CA SER A 182 -10.61 2.04 -4.16
C SER A 182 -9.46 1.44 -3.34
N ALA A 183 -9.76 0.85 -2.19
CA ALA A 183 -8.81 0.09 -1.39
C ALA A 183 -9.06 -1.42 -1.54
N LEU A 184 -7.99 -2.19 -1.44
CA LEU A 184 -8.02 -3.65 -1.48
C LEU A 184 -9.03 -4.21 -0.48
N VAL A 185 -9.89 -5.12 -0.93
CA VAL A 185 -10.66 -6.00 -0.08
C VAL A 185 -9.97 -7.37 -0.09
N MET A 186 -9.44 -7.78 1.04
CA MET A 186 -8.87 -9.11 1.23
C MET A 186 -9.99 -10.13 1.50
N TYR A 187 -9.70 -11.41 1.41
CA TYR A 187 -10.54 -12.45 1.97
C TYR A 187 -9.69 -13.47 2.74
N ASP A 188 -10.24 -14.12 3.77
CA ASP A 188 -9.59 -15.27 4.37
C ASP A 188 -10.06 -16.57 3.70
N ARG A 189 -9.14 -17.52 3.51
CA ARG A 189 -9.42 -18.78 2.81
C ARG A 189 -10.19 -19.79 3.66
N GLN A 190 -10.29 -19.58 4.97
CA GLN A 190 -10.96 -20.49 5.88
C GLN A 190 -12.47 -20.27 5.93
N THR A 191 -12.90 -19.00 5.88
CA THR A 191 -14.33 -18.63 5.99
C THR A 191 -14.85 -17.85 4.80
N GLU A 192 -13.96 -17.46 3.87
CA GLU A 192 -14.24 -16.57 2.74
C GLU A 192 -14.84 -15.21 3.18
N THR A 193 -14.62 -14.81 4.45
CA THR A 193 -15.00 -13.49 4.91
C THR A 193 -14.21 -12.43 4.16
N LEU A 194 -14.87 -11.36 3.74
CA LEU A 194 -14.24 -10.18 3.16
C LEU A 194 -13.75 -9.24 4.25
N TRP A 195 -12.55 -8.72 4.06
CA TRP A 195 -11.85 -7.85 5.02
C TRP A 195 -11.43 -6.56 4.35
N SER A 196 -11.68 -5.44 5.01
CA SER A 196 -11.10 -4.16 4.59
C SER A 196 -9.60 -4.18 4.86
N HIS A 197 -8.78 -4.07 3.82
CA HIS A 197 -7.34 -3.91 3.96
C HIS A 197 -6.98 -2.67 4.80
N PHE A 198 -7.76 -1.59 4.67
CA PHE A 198 -7.43 -0.32 5.30
C PHE A 198 -7.71 -0.30 6.80
N THR A 199 -8.75 -1.03 7.24
CA THR A 199 -9.21 -1.01 8.64
C THR A 199 -8.92 -2.30 9.40
N GLY A 200 -8.57 -3.39 8.70
CA GLY A 200 -8.42 -4.70 9.32
C GLY A 200 -9.73 -5.35 9.77
N GLN A 201 -10.88 -4.77 9.38
CA GLN A 201 -12.17 -5.24 9.83
C GLN A 201 -12.79 -6.23 8.84
N GLY A 202 -13.36 -7.33 9.36
CA GLY A 202 -14.23 -8.21 8.60
C GLY A 202 -15.53 -7.48 8.23
N ILE A 203 -15.80 -7.28 6.94
CA ILE A 203 -16.90 -6.45 6.46
C ILE A 203 -18.09 -7.23 5.94
N VAL A 204 -17.87 -8.44 5.39
CA VAL A 204 -18.92 -9.34 4.88
C VAL A 204 -18.51 -10.79 5.13
N GLY A 205 -19.38 -11.61 5.70
CA GLY A 205 -19.16 -13.04 5.90
C GLY A 205 -19.27 -13.48 7.36
N GLU A 206 -18.76 -14.67 7.67
CA GLU A 206 -18.82 -15.28 9.01
C GLU A 206 -18.20 -14.41 10.10
N LEU A 207 -17.06 -13.77 9.78
CA LEU A 207 -16.27 -12.98 10.72
C LEU A 207 -16.55 -11.47 10.61
N THR A 208 -17.72 -11.09 10.09
CA THR A 208 -18.12 -9.67 10.04
C THR A 208 -18.12 -9.04 11.42
N GLY A 209 -17.43 -7.91 11.57
CA GLY A 209 -17.27 -7.18 12.84
C GLY A 209 -16.08 -7.59 13.68
N VAL A 210 -15.36 -8.65 13.29
CA VAL A 210 -14.05 -8.96 13.88
C VAL A 210 -13.02 -7.96 13.35
N GLU A 211 -12.10 -7.52 14.19
CA GLU A 211 -11.01 -6.60 13.85
C GLU A 211 -9.67 -7.29 14.13
N LEU A 212 -8.75 -7.17 13.18
CA LEU A 212 -7.40 -7.72 13.29
C LEU A 212 -6.50 -6.76 14.06
N ASP A 213 -5.69 -7.30 14.97
CA ASP A 213 -4.63 -6.54 15.61
C ASP A 213 -3.56 -6.11 14.59
N THR A 214 -3.07 -4.88 14.71
CA THR A 214 -2.09 -4.30 13.79
C THR A 214 -0.70 -4.26 14.39
N PHE A 215 0.32 -4.46 13.54
CA PHE A 215 1.72 -4.19 13.86
C PHE A 215 2.20 -2.93 13.14
N ALA A 216 3.18 -2.26 13.74
CA ALA A 216 3.80 -1.11 13.10
C ALA A 216 4.55 -1.54 11.82
N VAL A 217 4.26 -0.85 10.72
CA VAL A 217 4.96 -0.96 9.43
C VAL A 217 5.43 0.44 9.05
N ALA A 218 6.68 0.54 8.61
CA ALA A 218 7.19 1.78 8.05
C ALA A 218 7.64 1.56 6.60
N THR A 219 7.19 2.44 5.70
CA THR A 219 7.68 2.46 4.31
C THR A 219 8.93 3.32 4.26
N VAL A 220 10.09 2.69 4.08
CA VAL A 220 11.40 3.39 4.12
C VAL A 220 12.27 2.99 2.95
N PRO A 221 13.29 3.80 2.56
CA PRO A 221 14.20 3.42 1.49
C PRO A 221 15.08 2.25 1.94
N TRP A 222 15.39 1.36 1.00
CA TRP A 222 16.24 0.20 1.22
C TRP A 222 17.55 0.53 1.94
N GLN A 223 18.23 1.61 1.54
CA GLN A 223 19.48 2.02 2.16
C GLN A 223 19.34 2.26 3.67
N VAL A 224 18.31 3.00 4.09
CA VAL A 224 18.08 3.33 5.51
C VAL A 224 17.85 2.06 6.33
N TRP A 225 17.03 1.14 5.80
CA TRP A 225 16.75 -0.10 6.50
C TRP A 225 17.96 -1.03 6.57
N ARG A 226 18.66 -1.23 5.44
CA ARG A 226 19.87 -2.06 5.35
C ARG A 226 20.96 -1.59 6.31
N ASP A 227 21.22 -0.29 6.35
CA ASP A 227 22.28 0.28 7.18
C ASP A 227 21.95 0.17 8.68
N ALA A 228 20.66 0.17 9.05
CA ALA A 228 20.20 -0.01 10.41
C ALA A 228 20.11 -1.49 10.85
N ASN A 229 19.92 -2.42 9.90
CA ASN A 229 19.63 -3.83 10.15
C ASN A 229 20.47 -4.74 9.23
N PRO A 230 21.81 -4.74 9.34
CA PRO A 230 22.69 -5.51 8.46
C PRO A 230 22.50 -7.02 8.54
N ASP A 231 21.95 -7.53 9.66
CA ASP A 231 21.65 -8.95 9.90
C ASP A 231 20.18 -9.29 9.64
N GLY A 232 19.39 -8.33 9.14
CA GLY A 232 17.96 -8.52 8.88
C GLY A 232 17.68 -9.38 7.66
N LEU A 233 16.44 -9.84 7.54
CA LEU A 233 15.97 -10.69 6.45
C LEU A 233 15.13 -9.90 5.45
N VAL A 234 15.28 -10.21 4.17
CA VAL A 234 14.59 -9.52 3.06
C VAL A 234 13.82 -10.53 2.24
N LEU A 235 12.54 -10.25 1.98
CA LEU A 235 11.73 -11.06 1.08
C LEU A 235 12.39 -11.13 -0.29
N SER A 236 12.66 -12.34 -0.75
CA SER A 236 13.36 -12.57 -2.02
C SER A 236 12.41 -12.50 -3.22
N ARG A 237 12.98 -12.34 -4.42
CA ARG A 237 12.24 -12.46 -5.68
C ARG A 237 11.87 -13.91 -6.03
N ASP A 238 12.35 -14.89 -5.28
CA ASP A 238 11.95 -16.31 -5.43
C ASP A 238 10.60 -16.54 -4.72
N THR A 239 9.55 -16.08 -5.38
CA THR A 239 8.18 -16.15 -4.87
C THR A 239 7.38 -17.33 -5.44
N GLY A 240 7.98 -18.09 -6.35
CA GLY A 240 7.29 -19.12 -7.11
C GLY A 240 6.49 -18.59 -8.32
N PHE A 241 6.48 -17.27 -8.54
CA PHE A 241 5.75 -16.63 -9.65
C PHE A 241 6.71 -15.87 -10.57
N ASP A 242 6.42 -15.89 -11.87
CA ASP A 242 7.13 -15.11 -12.87
C ASP A 242 6.48 -13.72 -12.98
N ARG A 243 7.13 -12.72 -12.41
CA ARG A 243 6.70 -11.32 -12.40
C ARG A 243 7.89 -10.39 -12.73
N ASP A 244 7.58 -9.27 -13.34
CA ASP A 244 8.60 -8.26 -13.73
C ASP A 244 8.92 -7.33 -12.54
N TYR A 245 9.49 -7.92 -11.45
CA TYR A 245 9.81 -7.17 -10.23
C TYR A 245 10.79 -6.04 -10.52
N GLY A 246 10.50 -4.86 -9.93
CA GLY A 246 11.18 -3.60 -10.21
C GLY A 246 10.44 -2.72 -11.21
N ARG A 247 9.54 -3.33 -12.05
CA ARG A 247 8.63 -2.58 -12.91
C ARG A 247 7.39 -2.17 -12.13
N ASN A 248 6.99 -0.91 -12.31
CA ASN A 248 5.74 -0.39 -11.78
C ASN A 248 4.59 -0.73 -12.74
N PRO A 249 3.58 -1.51 -12.34
CA PRO A 249 2.40 -1.77 -13.17
C PRO A 249 1.42 -0.58 -13.24
N TYR A 250 1.63 0.48 -12.44
CA TYR A 250 0.78 1.66 -12.31
C TYR A 250 1.53 2.99 -12.59
N PRO A 251 2.31 3.13 -13.68
CA PRO A 251 3.19 4.29 -13.87
C PRO A 251 2.38 5.58 -13.97
N GLY A 252 2.78 6.59 -13.19
CA GLY A 252 2.14 7.90 -13.11
C GLY A 252 0.83 7.91 -12.34
N TYR A 253 0.49 6.83 -11.61
CA TYR A 253 -0.77 6.76 -10.87
C TYR A 253 -0.86 7.80 -9.75
N ASP A 254 0.25 8.15 -9.12
CA ASP A 254 0.33 9.07 -7.98
C ASP A 254 0.47 10.56 -8.37
N ASP A 255 0.28 10.90 -9.64
CA ASP A 255 0.18 12.32 -10.03
C ASP A 255 -0.95 12.99 -9.23
N VAL A 256 -0.62 14.09 -8.56
CA VAL A 256 -1.54 14.82 -7.67
C VAL A 256 -2.82 15.32 -8.36
N ASN A 257 -2.83 15.36 -9.69
CA ASN A 257 -3.98 15.76 -10.52
C ASN A 257 -4.82 14.57 -10.98
N ASN A 258 -4.40 13.33 -10.68
CA ASN A 258 -5.17 12.15 -11.07
C ASN A 258 -6.39 11.95 -10.17
N GLU A 259 -7.40 11.28 -10.75
CA GLU A 259 -8.53 10.74 -10.01
C GLU A 259 -8.21 9.32 -9.54
N PRO A 260 -8.63 8.92 -8.34
CA PRO A 260 -8.39 7.56 -7.84
C PRO A 260 -9.20 6.53 -8.64
N PHE A 261 -8.59 5.39 -8.93
CA PHE A 261 -9.20 4.31 -9.71
C PHE A 261 -10.40 3.71 -9.00
N LEU A 262 -11.57 3.64 -9.67
CA LEU A 262 -12.83 3.08 -9.13
C LEU A 262 -13.27 3.66 -7.76
N PHE A 263 -12.90 4.88 -7.47
CA PHE A 263 -13.42 5.60 -6.32
C PHE A 263 -14.68 6.36 -6.73
N GLU A 264 -15.81 6.05 -6.12
CA GLU A 264 -17.11 6.68 -6.43
C GLU A 264 -17.58 7.64 -5.32
N GLY A 265 -16.81 7.74 -4.22
CA GLY A 265 -17.08 8.65 -3.11
C GLY A 265 -16.81 10.11 -3.46
N GLU A 266 -17.26 11.01 -2.63
CA GLU A 266 -16.84 12.41 -2.67
C GLU A 266 -15.47 12.54 -1.98
N VAL A 267 -14.48 13.09 -2.69
CA VAL A 267 -13.20 13.42 -2.08
C VAL A 267 -13.40 14.63 -1.17
N ASP A 268 -12.98 14.49 0.09
CA ASP A 268 -12.99 15.62 1.03
C ASP A 268 -12.13 16.77 0.47
N GLY A 269 -12.75 17.95 0.30
CA GLY A 269 -12.18 19.09 -0.41
C GLY A 269 -11.02 19.80 0.29
N ARG A 270 -10.58 19.34 1.48
CA ARG A 270 -9.39 19.89 2.19
C ARG A 270 -8.12 19.72 1.36
N TYR A 271 -7.97 18.58 0.65
CA TYR A 271 -6.82 18.30 -0.22
C TYR A 271 -7.26 17.66 -1.55
N THR A 272 -6.35 17.61 -2.53
CA THR A 272 -6.58 16.81 -3.75
C THR A 272 -6.52 15.31 -3.43
N ALA A 273 -7.24 14.50 -4.21
CA ALA A 273 -7.40 13.07 -3.96
C ALA A 273 -6.08 12.33 -3.72
N MET A 274 -5.07 12.63 -4.52
CA MET A 274 -3.77 11.94 -4.49
C MET A 274 -2.73 12.62 -3.59
N THR A 275 -3.13 13.60 -2.76
CA THR A 275 -2.25 14.15 -1.73
C THR A 275 -1.85 13.05 -0.75
N ARG A 276 -0.54 12.91 -0.49
CA ARG A 276 -0.02 11.92 0.45
C ARG A 276 -0.15 12.41 1.89
N ILE A 277 -0.53 11.51 2.78
CA ILE A 277 -0.73 11.77 4.20
C ILE A 277 -0.19 10.61 5.03
N ALA A 278 0.43 10.92 6.17
CA ALA A 278 0.73 9.94 7.20
C ALA A 278 -0.39 9.97 8.24
N GLY A 279 -1.09 8.85 8.42
CA GLY A 279 -2.26 8.74 9.28
C GLY A 279 -2.02 7.80 10.45
N VAL A 280 -2.55 8.16 11.62
CA VAL A 280 -2.54 7.34 12.84
C VAL A 280 -3.96 7.24 13.37
N GLU A 281 -4.35 6.06 13.81
CA GLU A 281 -5.58 5.81 14.54
C GLU A 281 -5.26 5.23 15.92
N ARG A 282 -5.96 5.70 16.94
CA ARG A 282 -5.83 5.21 18.30
C ARG A 282 -7.09 5.47 19.10
N ASP A 283 -7.58 4.45 19.82
CA ASP A 283 -8.72 4.58 20.73
C ASP A 283 -9.97 5.23 20.10
N GLY A 284 -10.20 4.99 18.80
CA GLY A 284 -11.31 5.51 18.02
C GLY A 284 -11.15 6.97 17.56
N GLU A 285 -10.01 7.59 17.81
CA GLU A 285 -9.63 8.89 17.24
C GLU A 285 -8.63 8.69 16.11
N ALA A 286 -8.64 9.60 15.12
CA ALA A 286 -7.75 9.56 13.96
C ALA A 286 -7.10 10.92 13.71
N LEU A 287 -5.82 10.88 13.34
CA LEU A 287 -4.99 12.04 13.06
C LEU A 287 -4.20 11.84 11.78
N GLY A 288 -4.24 12.80 10.87
CA GLY A 288 -3.45 12.82 9.66
C GLY A 288 -2.45 13.99 9.64
N VAL A 289 -1.27 13.74 9.08
CA VAL A 289 -0.26 14.78 8.80
C VAL A 289 0.11 14.71 7.32
N PRO A 290 -0.22 15.74 6.51
CA PRO A 290 0.17 15.77 5.10
C PRO A 290 1.70 15.67 4.94
N LEU A 291 2.16 14.89 3.96
CA LEU A 291 3.60 14.75 3.72
C LEU A 291 4.27 16.07 3.34
N VAL A 292 3.53 17.03 2.78
CA VAL A 292 4.04 18.38 2.53
C VAL A 292 4.40 19.10 3.83
N THR A 293 3.61 18.91 4.89
CA THR A 293 3.89 19.44 6.24
C THR A 293 5.09 18.72 6.85
N LEU A 294 5.11 17.39 6.79
CA LEU A 294 6.24 16.58 7.28
C LEU A 294 7.55 16.94 6.56
N ARG A 295 7.51 17.13 5.26
CA ARG A 295 8.68 17.55 4.45
C ARG A 295 9.22 18.92 4.90
N ALA A 296 8.34 19.86 5.25
CA ALA A 296 8.72 21.19 5.67
C ALA A 296 9.32 21.20 7.09
N GLU A 297 8.67 20.49 8.01
CA GLU A 297 9.00 20.52 9.45
C GLU A 297 10.01 19.43 9.85
N ARG A 298 10.02 18.27 9.15
CA ARG A 298 10.82 17.07 9.40
C ARG A 298 10.54 16.37 10.74
N VAL A 299 10.09 17.08 11.74
CA VAL A 299 9.66 16.58 13.05
C VAL A 299 8.33 17.23 13.38
N VAL A 300 7.30 16.46 13.59
CA VAL A 300 5.98 16.93 14.02
C VAL A 300 5.59 16.21 15.30
N ALA A 301 5.34 16.98 16.37
CA ALA A 301 4.78 16.44 17.60
C ALA A 301 3.26 16.56 17.59
N ALA A 302 2.58 15.56 18.11
CA ALA A 302 1.12 15.52 18.19
C ALA A 302 0.65 14.88 19.49
N ASP A 303 -0.63 15.05 19.81
CA ASP A 303 -1.34 14.27 20.82
C ASP A 303 -2.55 13.62 20.15
N LEU A 304 -2.76 12.33 20.38
CA LEU A 304 -3.91 11.59 19.89
C LEU A 304 -4.46 10.74 21.03
N ALA A 305 -5.70 10.95 21.39
CA ALA A 305 -6.37 10.27 22.50
C ALA A 305 -5.56 10.32 23.83
N GLY A 306 -4.89 11.45 24.10
CA GLY A 306 -4.05 11.64 25.28
C GLY A 306 -2.69 10.92 25.23
N THR A 307 -2.28 10.46 24.06
CA THR A 307 -0.97 9.86 23.81
C THR A 307 -0.10 10.82 23.00
N GLU A 308 1.06 11.19 23.57
CA GLU A 308 2.05 11.97 22.83
C GLU A 308 2.67 11.15 21.71
N LEU A 309 2.72 11.72 20.51
CA LEU A 309 3.30 11.14 19.30
C LEU A 309 4.38 12.05 18.73
N VAL A 310 5.36 11.45 18.04
CA VAL A 310 6.29 12.17 17.19
C VAL A 310 6.36 11.53 15.81
N PHE A 311 6.23 12.36 14.78
CA PHE A 311 6.43 11.98 13.39
C PHE A 311 7.82 12.45 12.95
N PHE A 312 8.59 11.53 12.40
CA PHE A 312 9.86 11.81 11.73
C PHE A 312 9.68 11.72 10.23
N TRP A 313 10.34 12.58 9.47
CA TRP A 313 10.37 12.51 8.02
C TRP A 313 11.76 12.76 7.47
N GLU A 314 12.20 11.92 6.53
CA GLU A 314 13.46 12.10 5.80
C GLU A 314 13.25 11.88 4.29
N PRO A 315 14.00 12.61 3.43
CA PRO A 315 13.99 12.37 1.99
C PRO A 315 14.73 11.07 1.64
N GLY A 316 14.57 10.60 0.40
CA GLY A 316 15.36 9.52 -0.17
C GLY A 316 14.58 8.28 -0.56
N THR A 317 13.24 8.29 -0.45
CA THR A 317 12.38 7.17 -0.87
C THR A 317 11.73 7.48 -2.20
N ALA A 318 11.97 6.64 -3.21
CA ALA A 318 11.29 6.74 -4.49
C ALA A 318 9.81 6.38 -4.36
N SER A 319 8.94 7.10 -5.08
CA SER A 319 7.57 6.67 -5.24
C SER A 319 7.50 5.42 -6.11
N ALA A 320 6.88 4.37 -5.57
CA ALA A 320 6.68 3.14 -6.34
C ALA A 320 5.64 3.28 -7.47
N LEU A 321 4.86 4.38 -7.49
CA LEU A 321 3.70 4.57 -8.36
C LEU A 321 3.93 5.64 -9.45
N ASP A 322 5.08 6.32 -9.44
CA ASP A 322 5.40 7.41 -10.38
C ASP A 322 6.00 6.89 -11.70
N ALA A 323 7.27 6.55 -11.72
CA ALA A 323 7.95 6.11 -12.94
C ALA A 323 7.62 4.67 -13.34
N GLY A 324 7.94 4.28 -14.57
CA GLY A 324 7.77 2.89 -15.04
C GLY A 324 8.74 1.88 -14.40
N ASP A 325 9.77 2.36 -13.69
CA ASP A 325 10.70 1.59 -12.86
C ASP A 325 10.66 2.16 -11.46
N VAL A 326 10.52 1.31 -10.44
CA VAL A 326 10.30 1.74 -9.04
C VAL A 326 11.44 2.64 -8.54
N ALA A 327 12.67 2.29 -8.86
CA ALA A 327 13.83 3.09 -8.45
C ALA A 327 13.92 4.47 -9.14
N GLY A 328 13.21 4.63 -10.27
CA GLY A 328 13.17 5.88 -11.05
C GLY A 328 12.12 6.88 -10.60
N GLY A 329 11.29 6.54 -9.60
CA GLY A 329 10.25 7.43 -9.09
C GLY A 329 10.79 8.66 -8.36
N ASP A 330 9.98 9.71 -8.30
CA ASP A 330 10.28 10.93 -7.56
C ASP A 330 10.44 10.67 -6.06
N ASP A 331 11.30 11.46 -5.40
CA ASP A 331 11.52 11.36 -3.95
C ASP A 331 10.32 11.89 -3.17
N ILE A 332 9.61 10.98 -2.54
CA ILE A 332 8.47 11.28 -1.64
C ILE A 332 8.87 11.32 -0.17
N GLY A 333 10.08 10.87 0.18
CA GLY A 333 10.54 10.70 1.55
C GLY A 333 9.92 9.50 2.24
N ALA A 334 10.21 9.37 3.52
CA ALA A 334 9.69 8.31 4.37
C ALA A 334 9.30 8.84 5.74
N THR A 335 8.29 8.21 6.35
CA THR A 335 7.75 8.58 7.65
C THR A 335 8.03 7.49 8.69
N GLY A 336 8.32 7.90 9.93
CA GLY A 336 8.30 7.04 11.11
C GLY A 336 7.49 7.70 12.21
N VAL A 337 6.64 6.94 12.91
CA VAL A 337 5.80 7.46 14.00
C VAL A 337 6.09 6.70 15.28
N PHE A 338 6.29 7.44 16.37
CA PHE A 338 6.76 6.87 17.63
C PHE A 338 6.12 7.50 18.85
N ILE A 339 6.08 6.74 19.94
CA ILE A 339 5.91 7.30 21.28
C ILE A 339 7.22 7.97 21.67
N PRO A 340 7.25 9.30 21.93
CA PRO A 340 8.47 10.05 22.20
C PRO A 340 8.96 9.83 23.64
N ARG A 341 9.30 8.58 24.00
CA ARG A 341 9.71 8.20 25.36
C ARG A 341 10.82 7.15 25.32
N ALA A 342 11.93 7.42 25.98
CA ALA A 342 13.01 6.47 26.15
C ALA A 342 13.82 6.76 27.42
N GLY A 343 14.55 5.79 27.95
CA GLY A 343 15.35 5.96 29.16
C GLY A 343 14.54 6.39 30.39
N GLY A 344 13.23 6.09 30.41
CA GLY A 344 12.31 6.47 31.49
C GLY A 344 11.83 7.92 31.47
N GLN A 345 12.09 8.69 30.42
CA GLN A 345 11.71 10.09 30.29
C GLN A 345 11.00 10.38 28.95
N ALA A 346 10.16 11.42 28.93
CA ALA A 346 9.63 11.98 27.69
C ALA A 346 10.73 12.74 26.93
N LEU A 347 10.70 12.65 25.63
CA LEU A 347 11.67 13.28 24.73
C LEU A 347 10.96 14.26 23.80
N THR A 348 11.65 15.36 23.47
CA THR A 348 11.28 16.25 22.38
C THR A 348 12.41 16.22 21.35
N PHE A 349 12.05 16.41 20.08
CA PHE A 349 12.97 16.19 18.98
C PHE A 349 13.05 17.38 18.05
N SER A 350 14.22 17.54 17.46
CA SER A 350 14.46 18.46 16.35
C SER A 350 15.20 17.74 15.21
N ALA A 351 15.02 18.23 13.97
CA ALA A 351 15.79 17.73 12.84
C ALA A 351 17.26 18.11 13.01
N GLY A 352 18.13 17.12 12.92
CA GLY A 352 19.59 17.26 13.03
C GLY A 352 20.33 16.92 11.74
N HIS A 353 21.66 17.00 11.81
CA HIS A 353 22.51 16.54 10.72
C HIS A 353 22.64 15.01 10.81
N GLY A 354 22.07 14.30 9.84
CA GLY A 354 22.10 12.83 9.79
C GLY A 354 21.05 12.13 10.66
N GLY A 355 19.88 12.75 10.86
CA GLY A 355 18.74 12.20 11.58
C GLY A 355 18.04 13.19 12.47
N PHE A 356 17.58 12.75 13.64
CA PHE A 356 16.82 13.53 14.62
C PHE A 356 17.60 13.59 15.93
N VAL A 357 17.46 14.68 16.68
CA VAL A 357 18.18 14.89 17.93
C VAL A 357 17.16 15.13 19.04
N ASP A 358 17.26 14.38 20.15
CA ASP A 358 16.45 14.66 21.31
C ASP A 358 17.07 15.80 22.15
N ASP A 359 16.22 16.69 22.66
CA ASP A 359 16.66 17.87 23.42
C ASP A 359 17.14 17.52 24.82
N GLN A 360 16.73 16.37 25.38
CA GLN A 360 17.00 16.00 26.76
C GLN A 360 18.41 15.42 26.94
N THR A 361 18.86 14.66 25.96
CA THR A 361 20.17 13.98 26.05
C THR A 361 21.14 14.34 24.94
N GLY A 362 20.63 14.93 23.85
CA GLY A 362 21.42 15.23 22.64
C GLY A 362 21.78 13.95 21.86
N SER A 363 21.07 12.85 22.09
CA SER A 363 21.28 11.63 21.29
C SER A 363 20.74 11.81 19.88
N THR A 364 21.40 11.19 18.91
CA THR A 364 20.96 11.20 17.51
C THR A 364 20.17 9.93 17.21
N TRP A 365 19.04 10.09 16.53
CA TRP A 365 18.10 9.04 16.20
C TRP A 365 17.92 8.94 14.68
N ASN A 366 17.79 7.73 14.18
CA ASN A 366 17.47 7.50 12.77
C ASN A 366 15.95 7.50 12.53
N LEU A 367 15.55 7.41 11.27
CA LEU A 367 14.16 7.36 10.83
C LEU A 367 13.37 6.17 11.41
N LEU A 368 14.03 5.07 11.77
CA LEU A 368 13.43 3.88 12.37
C LEU A 368 13.32 3.96 13.91
N GLY A 369 13.48 5.17 14.49
CA GLY A 369 13.35 5.40 15.93
C GLY A 369 14.46 4.78 16.78
N LYS A 370 15.62 4.47 16.18
CA LYS A 370 16.79 3.93 16.90
C LYS A 370 17.81 5.02 17.18
N ALA A 371 18.22 5.17 18.44
CA ALA A 371 19.33 6.06 18.79
C ALA A 371 20.64 5.47 18.27
N VAL A 372 21.28 6.20 17.35
CA VAL A 372 22.53 5.78 16.68
C VAL A 372 23.77 6.40 17.30
N ALA A 373 23.61 7.48 18.11
CA ALA A 373 24.71 8.12 18.82
C ALA A 373 24.19 8.82 20.10
N GLY A 374 25.11 9.15 21.00
CA GLY A 374 24.81 9.87 22.24
C GLY A 374 24.51 8.96 23.43
N PRO A 375 24.03 9.53 24.55
CA PRO A 375 23.80 8.79 25.80
C PRO A 375 22.76 7.66 25.69
N LEU A 376 21.80 7.76 24.76
CA LEU A 376 20.76 6.73 24.53
C LEU A 376 21.09 5.78 23.37
N ALA A 377 22.32 5.80 22.84
CA ALA A 377 22.73 4.94 21.74
C ALA A 377 22.35 3.46 21.96
N GLY A 378 21.70 2.85 20.95
CA GLY A 378 21.19 1.48 21.00
C GLY A 378 19.75 1.35 21.51
N THR A 379 19.16 2.40 22.10
CA THR A 379 17.75 2.43 22.50
C THR A 379 16.85 2.59 21.28
N LYS A 380 15.66 2.00 21.32
CA LYS A 380 14.57 2.24 20.33
C LYS A 380 13.40 2.96 20.99
N LEU A 381 12.76 3.84 20.25
CA LEU A 381 11.41 4.33 20.54
C LEU A 381 10.41 3.22 20.25
N GLU A 382 9.28 3.25 20.92
CA GLU A 382 8.13 2.43 20.60
C GLU A 382 7.50 2.93 19.29
N ALA A 383 7.48 2.07 18.28
CA ALA A 383 6.85 2.38 17.00
C ALA A 383 5.33 2.33 17.12
N VAL A 384 4.65 3.28 16.48
CA VAL A 384 3.19 3.37 16.43
C VAL A 384 2.71 2.89 15.05
N PRO A 385 1.73 1.99 14.98
CA PRO A 385 1.08 1.66 13.72
C PRO A 385 0.56 2.93 13.05
N HIS A 386 0.97 3.14 11.80
CA HIS A 386 0.56 4.28 10.99
C HIS A 386 0.47 3.84 9.53
N VAL A 387 -0.18 4.64 8.71
CA VAL A 387 -0.31 4.38 7.30
C VAL A 387 0.12 5.60 6.50
N ASP A 388 1.02 5.41 5.53
CA ASP A 388 1.28 6.39 4.48
C ASP A 388 0.32 6.10 3.33
N THR A 389 -0.60 7.03 3.02
CA THR A 389 -1.68 6.77 2.08
C THR A 389 -2.04 8.03 1.28
N PHE A 390 -2.95 7.89 0.31
CA PHE A 390 -3.55 9.03 -0.37
C PHE A 390 -4.74 9.61 0.41
N TRP A 391 -4.95 10.91 0.25
CA TRP A 391 -6.01 11.66 0.92
C TRP A 391 -7.41 11.09 0.68
N PHE A 392 -7.72 10.69 -0.56
CA PHE A 392 -9.03 10.12 -0.86
C PHE A 392 -9.35 8.89 0.01
N ALA A 393 -8.35 8.01 0.20
CA ALA A 393 -8.52 6.82 1.02
C ALA A 393 -8.61 7.19 2.51
N TRP A 394 -7.66 8.01 3.00
CA TRP A 394 -7.70 8.45 4.40
C TRP A 394 -9.04 9.10 4.76
N SER A 395 -9.49 10.08 3.98
CA SER A 395 -10.74 10.80 4.26
C SER A 395 -11.99 9.93 4.11
N ALA A 396 -11.98 8.92 3.24
CA ALA A 396 -13.10 7.99 3.09
C ALA A 396 -13.23 7.03 4.28
N PHE A 397 -12.09 6.55 4.82
CA PHE A 397 -12.10 5.64 5.96
C PHE A 397 -12.06 6.34 7.32
N ARG A 398 -11.60 7.60 7.38
CA ARG A 398 -11.46 8.41 8.60
C ARG A 398 -11.96 9.85 8.36
N PRO A 399 -13.27 10.03 8.04
CA PRO A 399 -13.82 11.33 7.65
C PRO A 399 -13.71 12.39 8.75
N ASP A 400 -13.78 11.98 10.01
CA ASP A 400 -13.73 12.87 11.18
C ASP A 400 -12.30 13.08 11.72
N SER A 401 -11.27 12.63 10.96
CA SER A 401 -9.88 12.76 11.40
C SER A 401 -9.45 14.22 11.54
N ALA A 402 -8.71 14.51 12.61
CA ALA A 402 -7.98 15.75 12.75
C ALA A 402 -6.79 15.79 11.77
N ILE A 403 -6.48 16.97 11.23
CA ILE A 403 -5.34 17.15 10.33
C ILE A 403 -4.39 18.22 10.89
N ILE A 404 -3.11 17.88 11.00
CA ILE A 404 -2.08 18.84 11.41
C ILE A 404 -1.63 19.64 10.20
N GLY A 405 -1.62 20.98 10.34
CA GLY A 405 -1.18 21.89 9.28
C GLY A 405 -2.32 22.50 8.47
N GLU A 406 -3.56 22.31 8.93
CA GLU A 406 -4.71 23.11 8.48
C GLU A 406 -4.73 24.50 9.11
#